data_6ce7a266e2ae9aa708410fc5c733c472
#
_entry.id   6ce7a266e2ae9aa708410fc5c733c472
#
_cell.length_a   1.000
_cell.length_b   1.000
_cell.length_c   1.000
_cell.angle_alpha   90.00
_cell.angle_beta   90.00
_cell.angle_gamma   90.00
#
_symmetry.space_group_name_H-M   'P 1'
#
loop_
_entity.id
_entity.type
_entity.pdbx_description
1 polymer ?
#
loop_
_entity_poly.entity_id
_entity_poly.type
_entity_poly.pdbx_seq_one_letter_code
_entity_poly.pdbx_strand_id
1 'polypeptide(L)'
;MEQISSFEIWYTFFYQLSPVWISLFIAFSALFIWRKNLGILGHLCSSPIGLVGLFIVLFWVFGAIFADLVALFEPFEQSGRYRRKPPGTINAELGIPYIFGTDTLGRDLFSRMIYGSQIVLLIAPAACVVAYVVGITLGLPSGYFGGRSDTVLSFLANLVLAFPVILLFYLLVAPGVRETMLPNIMAGVFFLFPIAFALMVVYSRFSERLNVLIPSFNIIIIIGSWLYSGLVFNADPLGLVQIDPNELNIFAAVVFASSPGVFRLVRGLTMDIKTRDYVAAAMTRGEGPFFIMIWEILPNARGPLIVDSCLRVGYVTILLGTLGFFGLGMEPESPDWGSMINQTRSYIRLVPTIVLPATLALASFVLGLNLLADGLREESAKD
;
A
#
# COMPACT_ATOMS: atom_id res chain seq x y z
N MET A 1 -31.90 -27.08 0.31
CA MET A 1 -31.34 -25.93 -0.39
C MET A 1 -30.65 -26.45 -1.62
N GLU A 2 -30.96 -25.86 -2.74
CA GLU A 2 -30.35 -26.26 -4.01
C GLU A 2 -28.90 -25.80 -4.03
N GLN A 3 -28.04 -26.68 -4.56
CA GLN A 3 -26.63 -26.40 -4.82
C GLN A 3 -26.37 -26.57 -6.31
N ILE A 4 -25.62 -25.66 -6.89
CA ILE A 4 -25.13 -25.80 -8.26
C ILE A 4 -23.97 -26.80 -8.30
N SER A 5 -23.73 -27.39 -9.45
CA SER A 5 -22.61 -28.30 -9.68
C SER A 5 -21.27 -27.61 -9.55
N SER A 6 -20.20 -28.38 -9.28
CA SER A 6 -18.83 -27.83 -9.22
C SER A 6 -18.41 -27.15 -10.53
N PHE A 7 -18.90 -27.63 -11.67
CA PHE A 7 -18.64 -26.98 -12.96
C PHE A 7 -19.30 -25.60 -13.07
N GLU A 8 -20.55 -25.48 -12.63
CA GLU A 8 -21.28 -24.20 -12.62
C GLU A 8 -20.67 -23.19 -11.66
N ILE A 9 -20.11 -23.66 -10.50
CA ILE A 9 -19.37 -22.77 -9.59
C ILE A 9 -18.18 -22.13 -10.31
N TRP A 10 -17.36 -22.94 -11.00
CA TRP A 10 -16.20 -22.44 -11.73
C TRP A 10 -16.60 -21.56 -12.91
N TYR A 11 -17.66 -21.92 -13.65
CA TYR A 11 -18.18 -21.10 -14.74
C TYR A 11 -18.62 -19.72 -14.23
N THR A 12 -19.42 -19.69 -13.16
CA THR A 12 -19.87 -18.43 -12.54
C THR A 12 -18.69 -17.59 -12.02
N PHE A 13 -17.70 -18.22 -11.40
CA PHE A 13 -16.50 -17.54 -10.95
C PHE A 13 -15.73 -16.87 -12.09
N PHE A 14 -15.45 -17.60 -13.18
CA PHE A 14 -14.73 -17.03 -14.31
C PHE A 14 -15.56 -15.99 -15.07
N TYR A 15 -16.84 -16.20 -15.19
CA TYR A 15 -17.76 -15.25 -15.81
C TYR A 15 -17.84 -13.93 -15.02
N GLN A 16 -17.96 -14.03 -13.71
CA GLN A 16 -18.09 -12.85 -12.84
C GLN A 16 -16.78 -12.03 -12.84
N LEU A 17 -15.63 -12.67 -12.95
CA LEU A 17 -14.35 -12.01 -13.09
C LEU A 17 -14.03 -11.52 -14.53
N SER A 18 -14.99 -11.56 -15.46
CA SER A 18 -14.75 -11.12 -16.85
C SER A 18 -14.18 -9.70 -16.99
N PRO A 19 -14.59 -8.67 -16.20
CA PRO A 19 -13.97 -7.35 -16.29
C PRO A 19 -12.48 -7.37 -15.91
N VAL A 20 -12.11 -8.21 -14.95
CA VAL A 20 -10.73 -8.38 -14.51
C VAL A 20 -9.89 -9.04 -15.60
N TRP A 21 -10.41 -10.13 -16.23
CA TRP A 21 -9.70 -10.83 -17.30
C TRP A 21 -9.48 -9.97 -18.53
N ILE A 22 -10.52 -9.20 -18.94
CA ILE A 22 -10.42 -8.26 -20.06
C ILE A 22 -9.36 -7.20 -19.77
N SER A 23 -9.37 -6.62 -18.57
CA SER A 23 -8.41 -5.58 -18.17
C SER A 23 -6.99 -6.12 -18.10
N LEU A 24 -6.79 -7.34 -17.59
CA LEU A 24 -5.50 -8.02 -17.62
C LEU A 24 -5.00 -8.22 -19.05
N PHE A 25 -5.87 -8.70 -19.95
CA PHE A 25 -5.51 -8.89 -21.36
C PHE A 25 -5.08 -7.58 -22.01
N ILE A 26 -5.82 -6.49 -21.78
CA ILE A 26 -5.48 -5.15 -22.29
C ILE A 26 -4.15 -4.66 -21.70
N ALA A 27 -3.95 -4.79 -20.38
CA ALA A 27 -2.73 -4.34 -19.71
C ALA A 27 -1.49 -5.09 -20.22
N PHE A 28 -1.57 -6.42 -20.35
CA PHE A 28 -0.45 -7.21 -20.89
C PHE A 28 -0.21 -6.94 -22.36
N SER A 29 -1.26 -6.79 -23.16
CA SER A 29 -1.13 -6.39 -24.58
C SER A 29 -0.42 -5.04 -24.71
N ALA A 30 -0.83 -4.06 -23.92
CA ALA A 30 -0.19 -2.74 -23.86
C ALA A 30 1.28 -2.84 -23.42
N LEU A 31 1.57 -3.64 -22.39
CA LEU A 31 2.93 -3.88 -21.90
C LEU A 31 3.83 -4.44 -23.02
N PHE A 32 3.37 -5.46 -23.76
CA PHE A 32 4.16 -6.07 -24.84
C PHE A 32 4.33 -5.15 -26.05
N ILE A 33 3.30 -4.37 -26.43
CA ILE A 33 3.34 -3.42 -27.55
C ILE A 33 4.34 -2.28 -27.25
N TRP A 34 4.25 -1.70 -26.04
CA TRP A 34 5.05 -0.53 -25.66
C TRP A 34 6.30 -0.86 -24.82
N ARG A 35 6.70 -2.14 -24.76
CA ARG A 35 7.84 -2.61 -23.93
C ARG A 35 9.10 -1.78 -24.07
N LYS A 36 9.40 -1.26 -25.29
CA LYS A 36 10.59 -0.45 -25.56
C LYS A 36 10.53 0.94 -24.93
N ASN A 37 9.34 1.48 -24.66
CA ASN A 37 9.13 2.83 -24.16
C ASN A 37 8.88 2.86 -22.64
N LEU A 38 8.62 1.70 -22.03
CA LEU A 38 8.24 1.60 -20.63
C LEU A 38 9.43 1.46 -19.66
N GLY A 39 10.67 1.57 -20.15
CA GLY A 39 11.87 1.47 -19.32
C GLY A 39 11.89 0.20 -18.46
N ILE A 40 12.08 0.33 -17.16
CA ILE A 40 12.16 -0.80 -16.21
C ILE A 40 10.95 -1.75 -16.32
N LEU A 41 9.73 -1.23 -16.50
CA LEU A 41 8.54 -2.06 -16.68
C LEU A 41 8.57 -2.86 -17.99
N GLY A 42 9.14 -2.29 -19.05
CA GLY A 42 9.31 -3.00 -20.31
C GLY A 42 10.34 -4.15 -20.23
N HIS A 43 11.34 -4.00 -19.39
CA HIS A 43 12.34 -5.05 -19.13
C HIS A 43 11.74 -6.24 -18.37
N LEU A 44 10.66 -6.06 -17.58
CA LEU A 44 9.93 -7.18 -16.96
C LEU A 44 9.44 -8.23 -17.96
N CYS A 45 9.25 -7.85 -19.25
CA CYS A 45 8.89 -8.84 -20.28
C CYS A 45 9.94 -9.92 -20.49
N SER A 46 11.18 -9.72 -20.06
CA SER A 46 12.27 -10.71 -20.13
C SER A 46 12.35 -11.62 -18.89
N SER A 47 11.69 -11.25 -17.77
CA SER A 47 11.64 -12.04 -16.54
C SER A 47 10.31 -12.78 -16.39
N PRO A 48 10.25 -14.10 -16.58
CA PRO A 48 9.01 -14.86 -16.36
C PRO A 48 8.46 -14.74 -14.95
N ILE A 49 9.36 -14.68 -13.95
CA ILE A 49 8.99 -14.51 -12.53
C ILE A 49 8.33 -13.16 -12.32
N GLY A 50 8.92 -12.09 -12.86
CA GLY A 50 8.36 -10.74 -12.79
C GLY A 50 7.00 -10.63 -13.49
N LEU A 51 6.80 -11.30 -14.63
CA LEU A 51 5.50 -11.33 -15.32
C LEU A 51 4.42 -12.05 -14.52
N VAL A 52 4.75 -13.17 -13.86
CA VAL A 52 3.81 -13.88 -12.97
C VAL A 52 3.46 -12.98 -11.77
N GLY A 53 4.46 -12.33 -11.17
CA GLY A 53 4.24 -11.37 -10.09
C GLY A 53 3.32 -10.22 -10.51
N LEU A 54 3.60 -9.61 -11.67
CA LEU A 54 2.79 -8.54 -12.24
C LEU A 54 1.35 -9.00 -12.52
N PHE A 55 1.17 -10.22 -13.06
CA PHE A 55 -0.16 -10.79 -13.31
C PHE A 55 -0.98 -10.88 -12.02
N ILE A 56 -0.40 -11.43 -10.95
CA ILE A 56 -1.10 -11.58 -9.66
C ILE A 56 -1.42 -10.22 -9.04
N VAL A 57 -0.48 -9.28 -9.08
CA VAL A 57 -0.70 -7.92 -8.54
C VAL A 57 -1.80 -7.22 -9.32
N LEU A 58 -1.75 -7.22 -10.66
CA LEU A 58 -2.77 -6.60 -11.49
C LEU A 58 -4.13 -7.29 -11.37
N PHE A 59 -4.19 -8.60 -11.14
CA PHE A 59 -5.44 -9.31 -10.86
C PHE A 59 -6.15 -8.71 -9.64
N TRP A 60 -5.43 -8.47 -8.54
CA TRP A 60 -6.01 -7.87 -7.34
C TRP A 60 -6.31 -6.38 -7.51
N VAL A 61 -5.46 -5.64 -8.26
CA VAL A 61 -5.71 -4.22 -8.58
C VAL A 61 -7.01 -4.08 -9.39
N PHE A 62 -7.19 -4.87 -10.45
CA PHE A 62 -8.43 -4.82 -11.23
C PHE A 62 -9.62 -5.41 -10.46
N GLY A 63 -9.41 -6.42 -9.61
CA GLY A 63 -10.43 -6.92 -8.69
C GLY A 63 -10.94 -5.83 -7.75
N ALA A 64 -10.06 -5.00 -7.21
CA ALA A 64 -10.43 -3.86 -6.38
C ALA A 64 -11.15 -2.75 -7.16
N ILE A 65 -10.67 -2.41 -8.37
CA ILE A 65 -11.27 -1.37 -9.21
C ILE A 65 -12.69 -1.75 -9.64
N PHE A 66 -12.90 -3.03 -9.98
CA PHE A 66 -14.18 -3.53 -10.45
C PHE A 66 -14.97 -4.27 -9.37
N ALA A 67 -14.70 -4.01 -8.08
CA ALA A 67 -15.34 -4.75 -7.00
C ALA A 67 -16.86 -4.69 -7.05
N ASP A 68 -17.43 -3.52 -7.32
CA ASP A 68 -18.89 -3.32 -7.43
C ASP A 68 -19.53 -4.05 -8.62
N LEU A 69 -18.74 -4.36 -9.67
CA LEU A 69 -19.20 -5.13 -10.84
C LEU A 69 -18.99 -6.64 -10.66
N VAL A 70 -17.99 -7.02 -9.89
CA VAL A 70 -17.57 -8.41 -9.68
C VAL A 70 -18.28 -9.03 -8.48
N ALA A 71 -18.55 -8.28 -7.43
CA ALA A 71 -19.24 -8.77 -6.24
C ALA A 71 -20.71 -9.10 -6.56
N LEU A 72 -21.18 -10.24 -6.07
CA LEU A 72 -22.55 -10.69 -6.27
C LEU A 72 -23.51 -10.19 -5.18
N PHE A 73 -22.95 -9.86 -4.02
CA PHE A 73 -23.70 -9.43 -2.84
C PHE A 73 -22.99 -8.26 -2.16
N GLU A 74 -23.74 -7.47 -1.43
CA GLU A 74 -23.18 -6.44 -0.53
C GLU A 74 -22.29 -7.07 0.54
N PRO A 75 -21.09 -6.51 0.84
CA PRO A 75 -20.11 -7.13 1.74
C PRO A 75 -20.57 -7.23 3.19
N PHE A 76 -21.55 -6.42 3.60
CA PHE A 76 -22.12 -6.38 4.95
C PHE A 76 -23.47 -7.09 5.07
N GLU A 77 -24.07 -7.50 3.96
CA GLU A 77 -25.40 -8.15 3.94
C GLU A 77 -25.34 -9.47 4.70
N GLN A 78 -26.13 -9.57 5.77
CA GLN A 78 -26.19 -10.73 6.66
C GLN A 78 -27.49 -11.50 6.48
N SER A 79 -27.40 -12.82 6.42
CA SER A 79 -28.59 -13.66 6.38
C SER A 79 -28.46 -14.84 7.36
N GLY A 80 -29.24 -14.80 8.42
CA GLY A 80 -29.27 -15.86 9.42
C GLY A 80 -29.63 -17.25 8.85
N ARG A 81 -30.37 -17.29 7.74
CA ARG A 81 -30.76 -18.51 7.03
C ARG A 81 -29.58 -19.18 6.31
N TYR A 82 -28.60 -18.38 5.85
CA TYR A 82 -27.48 -18.85 5.03
C TYR A 82 -26.15 -18.93 5.80
N ARG A 83 -26.17 -19.05 7.11
CA ARG A 83 -24.95 -19.18 7.93
C ARG A 83 -24.15 -20.44 7.57
N ARG A 84 -22.86 -20.28 7.30
CA ARG A 84 -21.87 -21.36 7.07
C ARG A 84 -22.30 -22.35 5.98
N LYS A 85 -22.90 -21.83 4.91
CA LYS A 85 -23.29 -22.66 3.78
C LYS A 85 -22.10 -22.98 2.88
N PRO A 86 -22.07 -24.20 2.30
CA PRO A 86 -21.00 -24.60 1.40
C PRO A 86 -21.01 -23.83 0.07
N PRO A 87 -19.89 -23.84 -0.67
CA PRO A 87 -19.82 -23.27 -2.01
C PRO A 87 -20.94 -23.77 -2.93
N GLY A 88 -21.46 -22.87 -3.78
CA GLY A 88 -22.53 -23.17 -4.73
C GLY A 88 -23.95 -23.21 -4.15
N THR A 89 -24.16 -22.89 -2.87
CA THR A 89 -25.52 -22.76 -2.31
C THR A 89 -26.26 -21.61 -2.95
N ILE A 90 -27.49 -21.83 -3.45
CA ILE A 90 -28.31 -20.79 -4.06
C ILE A 90 -29.06 -19.99 -3.00
N ASN A 91 -29.00 -18.66 -3.09
CA ASN A 91 -29.90 -17.77 -2.38
C ASN A 91 -31.30 -17.88 -2.99
N ALA A 92 -32.27 -18.43 -2.24
CA ALA A 92 -33.60 -18.69 -2.76
C ALA A 92 -34.41 -17.42 -3.09
N GLU A 93 -34.03 -16.26 -2.57
CA GLU A 93 -34.69 -14.98 -2.78
C GLU A 93 -34.19 -14.29 -4.05
N LEU A 94 -32.89 -14.38 -4.30
CA LEU A 94 -32.23 -13.70 -5.43
C LEU A 94 -31.92 -14.64 -6.61
N GLY A 95 -31.97 -15.97 -6.41
CA GLY A 95 -31.59 -16.96 -7.42
C GLY A 95 -30.10 -16.98 -7.74
N ILE A 96 -29.25 -16.31 -6.92
CA ILE A 96 -27.82 -16.15 -7.15
C ILE A 96 -27.04 -17.11 -6.24
N PRO A 97 -26.02 -17.84 -6.77
CA PRO A 97 -25.25 -18.77 -5.95
C PRO A 97 -24.14 -18.05 -5.13
N TYR A 98 -23.89 -18.51 -3.93
CA TYR A 98 -22.72 -18.18 -3.13
C TYR A 98 -21.51 -18.96 -3.64
N ILE A 99 -20.64 -18.33 -4.45
CA ILE A 99 -19.54 -19.00 -5.17
C ILE A 99 -18.61 -19.75 -4.18
N PHE A 100 -18.14 -19.09 -3.12
CA PHE A 100 -17.30 -19.68 -2.08
C PHE A 100 -18.05 -20.04 -0.80
N GLY A 101 -19.40 -19.95 -0.84
CA GLY A 101 -20.24 -20.14 0.32
C GLY A 101 -20.31 -18.91 1.20
N THR A 102 -20.75 -19.11 2.44
CA THR A 102 -21.02 -18.01 3.38
C THR A 102 -20.28 -18.16 4.69
N ASP A 103 -20.06 -17.02 5.35
CA ASP A 103 -19.40 -16.97 6.67
C ASP A 103 -20.33 -17.33 7.85
N THR A 104 -19.87 -17.05 9.06
CA THR A 104 -20.58 -17.33 10.32
C THR A 104 -21.85 -16.49 10.50
N LEU A 105 -21.98 -15.37 9.81
CA LEU A 105 -23.14 -14.46 9.83
C LEU A 105 -24.01 -14.61 8.58
N GLY A 106 -23.62 -15.47 7.62
CA GLY A 106 -24.34 -15.69 6.37
C GLY A 106 -24.00 -14.69 5.27
N ARG A 107 -22.83 -14.00 5.36
CA ARG A 107 -22.34 -13.07 4.34
C ARG A 107 -21.58 -13.82 3.26
N ASP A 108 -21.63 -13.33 2.01
CA ASP A 108 -20.94 -13.96 0.90
C ASP A 108 -19.41 -13.81 0.99
N LEU A 109 -18.71 -14.95 0.97
CA LEU A 109 -17.24 -14.99 1.09
C LEU A 109 -16.54 -14.47 -0.17
N PHE A 110 -17.09 -14.69 -1.37
CA PHE A 110 -16.51 -14.20 -2.61
C PHE A 110 -16.56 -12.67 -2.70
N SER A 111 -17.74 -12.08 -2.49
CA SER A 111 -17.90 -10.62 -2.50
C SER A 111 -17.03 -9.94 -1.45
N ARG A 112 -17.00 -10.47 -0.23
CA ARG A 112 -16.13 -9.95 0.83
C ARG A 112 -14.65 -10.05 0.52
N MET A 113 -14.21 -11.15 -0.13
CA MET A 113 -12.82 -11.30 -0.56
C MET A 113 -12.43 -10.23 -1.59
N ILE A 114 -13.32 -9.93 -2.53
CA ILE A 114 -13.08 -8.91 -3.56
C ILE A 114 -13.07 -7.50 -2.94
N TYR A 115 -14.06 -7.14 -2.11
CA TYR A 115 -14.06 -5.85 -1.41
C TYR A 115 -12.88 -5.70 -0.44
N GLY A 116 -12.40 -6.80 0.14
CA GLY A 116 -11.17 -6.80 0.95
C GLY A 116 -9.94 -6.33 0.18
N SER A 117 -9.89 -6.58 -1.13
CA SER A 117 -8.80 -6.06 -1.97
C SER A 117 -8.82 -4.53 -2.09
N GLN A 118 -9.99 -3.87 -2.12
CA GLN A 118 -10.08 -2.41 -2.13
C GLN A 118 -9.42 -1.80 -0.88
N ILE A 119 -9.73 -2.36 0.29
CA ILE A 119 -9.20 -1.91 1.57
C ILE A 119 -7.67 -2.03 1.59
N VAL A 120 -7.16 -3.20 1.24
CA VAL A 120 -5.72 -3.46 1.25
C VAL A 120 -4.98 -2.57 0.24
N LEU A 121 -5.52 -2.45 -0.98
CA LEU A 121 -4.90 -1.67 -2.06
C LEU A 121 -5.03 -0.16 -1.89
N LEU A 122 -5.96 0.30 -1.08
CA LEU A 122 -6.05 1.72 -0.73
C LEU A 122 -5.02 2.05 0.37
N ILE A 123 -5.01 1.29 1.47
CA ILE A 123 -4.24 1.66 2.67
C ILE A 123 -2.76 1.31 2.52
N ALA A 124 -2.42 0.10 2.08
CA ALA A 124 -1.03 -0.35 2.08
C ALA A 124 -0.14 0.48 1.14
N PRO A 125 -0.50 0.73 -0.15
CA PRO A 125 0.30 1.58 -1.01
C PRO A 125 0.31 3.05 -0.56
N ALA A 126 -0.82 3.60 -0.11
CA ALA A 126 -0.89 4.99 0.35
C ALA A 126 0.02 5.22 1.56
N ALA A 127 -0.02 4.34 2.56
CA ALA A 127 0.86 4.41 3.73
C ALA A 127 2.34 4.23 3.33
N CYS A 128 2.64 3.34 2.37
CA CYS A 128 3.98 3.21 1.81
C CYS A 128 4.46 4.51 1.16
N VAL A 129 3.65 5.16 0.34
CA VAL A 129 4.02 6.44 -0.31
C VAL A 129 4.38 7.48 0.74
N VAL A 130 3.57 7.65 1.78
CA VAL A 130 3.89 8.61 2.86
C VAL A 130 5.16 8.19 3.60
N ALA A 131 5.35 6.90 3.91
CA ALA A 131 6.57 6.40 4.53
C ALA A 131 7.82 6.67 3.67
N TYR A 132 7.71 6.54 2.33
CA TYR A 132 8.78 6.91 1.39
C TYR A 132 9.06 8.40 1.41
N VAL A 133 8.02 9.24 1.39
CA VAL A 133 8.20 10.70 1.47
C VAL A 133 8.91 11.08 2.76
N VAL A 134 8.52 10.52 3.91
CA VAL A 134 9.22 10.72 5.19
C VAL A 134 10.67 10.25 5.10
N GLY A 135 10.88 9.02 4.63
CA GLY A 135 12.21 8.43 4.53
C GLY A 135 13.14 9.17 3.58
N ILE A 136 12.65 9.64 2.44
CA ILE A 136 13.41 10.44 1.46
C ILE A 136 13.73 11.81 2.03
N THR A 137 12.74 12.50 2.61
CA THR A 137 12.91 13.85 3.17
C THR A 137 13.96 13.89 4.28
N LEU A 138 14.04 12.84 5.10
CA LEU A 138 15.03 12.72 6.17
C LEU A 138 16.33 12.05 5.70
N GLY A 139 16.24 11.03 4.87
CA GLY A 139 17.36 10.19 4.46
C GLY A 139 18.33 10.89 3.51
N LEU A 140 17.83 11.69 2.55
CA LEU A 140 18.68 12.44 1.62
C LEU A 140 19.60 13.42 2.37
N PRO A 141 19.09 14.36 3.20
CA PRO A 141 19.97 15.29 3.93
C PRO A 141 20.88 14.57 4.93
N SER A 142 20.38 13.53 5.60
CA SER A 142 21.16 12.73 6.55
C SER A 142 22.38 12.09 5.87
N GLY A 143 22.17 11.40 4.74
CA GLY A 143 23.24 10.77 3.98
C GLY A 143 24.20 11.76 3.29
N TYR A 144 23.67 12.90 2.82
CA TYR A 144 24.46 13.91 2.11
C TYR A 144 25.36 14.72 3.06
N PHE A 145 24.77 15.33 4.10
CA PHE A 145 25.52 16.20 5.02
C PHE A 145 26.24 15.42 6.12
N GLY A 146 25.67 14.31 6.60
CA GLY A 146 26.23 13.55 7.71
C GLY A 146 26.22 14.33 9.05
N GLY A 147 27.22 14.06 9.92
CA GLY A 147 27.43 14.79 11.15
C GLY A 147 26.39 14.50 12.26
N ARG A 148 26.14 15.50 13.13
CA ARG A 148 25.26 15.33 14.31
C ARG A 148 23.82 15.04 13.96
N SER A 149 23.26 15.66 12.91
CA SER A 149 21.89 15.42 12.45
C SER A 149 21.72 13.98 11.99
N ASP A 150 22.68 13.44 11.25
CA ASP A 150 22.70 12.06 10.84
C ASP A 150 22.74 11.09 12.05
N THR A 151 23.58 11.38 13.03
CA THR A 151 23.69 10.57 14.26
C THR A 151 22.36 10.52 15.01
N VAL A 152 21.69 11.67 15.19
CA VAL A 152 20.40 11.75 15.90
C VAL A 152 19.29 11.03 15.14
N LEU A 153 19.15 11.29 13.83
CA LEU A 153 18.12 10.64 13.00
C LEU A 153 18.33 9.12 12.92
N SER A 154 19.58 8.68 12.77
CA SER A 154 19.92 7.25 12.77
C SER A 154 19.65 6.60 14.13
N PHE A 155 19.92 7.29 15.24
CA PHE A 155 19.58 6.80 16.57
C PHE A 155 18.06 6.63 16.74
N LEU A 156 17.26 7.64 16.35
CA LEU A 156 15.80 7.56 16.43
C LEU A 156 15.24 6.43 15.55
N ALA A 157 15.74 6.30 14.31
CA ALA A 157 15.34 5.22 13.43
C ALA A 157 15.69 3.84 14.03
N ASN A 158 16.87 3.68 14.61
CA ASN A 158 17.28 2.43 15.26
C ASN A 158 16.46 2.14 16.52
N LEU A 159 16.05 3.16 17.27
CA LEU A 159 15.19 3.02 18.44
C LEU A 159 13.84 2.41 18.05
N VAL A 160 13.21 2.93 16.99
CA VAL A 160 11.94 2.38 16.48
C VAL A 160 12.13 0.95 15.96
N LEU A 161 13.20 0.68 15.21
CA LEU A 161 13.48 -0.64 14.65
C LEU A 161 13.92 -1.69 15.69
N ALA A 162 14.31 -1.27 16.89
CA ALA A 162 14.64 -2.18 17.99
C ALA A 162 13.38 -2.81 18.60
N PHE A 163 12.22 -2.19 18.43
CA PHE A 163 10.95 -2.78 18.87
C PHE A 163 10.49 -3.85 17.89
N PRO A 164 9.94 -4.98 18.38
CA PRO A 164 9.23 -5.93 17.51
C PRO A 164 8.07 -5.22 16.82
N VAL A 165 8.13 -5.10 15.49
CA VAL A 165 7.20 -4.28 14.68
C VAL A 165 5.73 -4.61 14.99
N ILE A 166 5.39 -5.90 15.13
CA ILE A 166 4.03 -6.34 15.43
C ILE A 166 3.57 -5.84 16.79
N LEU A 167 4.45 -5.87 17.83
CA LEU A 167 4.10 -5.38 19.17
C LEU A 167 3.95 -3.88 19.19
N LEU A 168 4.83 -3.15 18.49
CA LEU A 168 4.74 -1.71 18.35
C LEU A 168 3.41 -1.31 17.68
N PHE A 169 3.07 -2.01 16.62
CA PHE A 169 1.86 -1.76 15.86
C PHE A 169 0.59 -2.08 16.68
N TYR A 170 0.60 -3.23 17.38
CA TYR A 170 -0.48 -3.61 18.30
C TYR A 170 -0.70 -2.54 19.39
N LEU A 171 0.40 -2.03 19.97
CA LEU A 171 0.32 -1.00 21.00
C LEU A 171 -0.30 0.29 20.46
N LEU A 172 0.11 0.74 19.27
CA LEU A 172 -0.38 1.99 18.68
C LEU A 172 -1.86 1.94 18.29
N VAL A 173 -2.36 0.76 17.91
CA VAL A 173 -3.75 0.56 17.47
C VAL A 173 -4.65 0.07 18.62
N ALA A 174 -4.10 -0.23 19.81
CA ALA A 174 -4.88 -0.65 20.96
C ALA A 174 -5.96 0.37 21.34
N PRO A 175 -7.19 -0.08 21.73
CA PRO A 175 -8.32 0.81 22.02
C PRO A 175 -7.98 1.94 22.99
N GLY A 176 -7.24 1.66 24.06
CA GLY A 176 -6.83 2.66 25.05
C GLY A 176 -5.89 3.75 24.52
N VAL A 177 -5.09 3.47 23.48
CA VAL A 177 -4.22 4.47 22.82
C VAL A 177 -4.99 5.23 21.74
N ARG A 178 -5.89 4.53 21.05
CA ARG A 178 -6.74 5.07 19.99
C ARG A 178 -7.64 6.22 20.47
N GLU A 179 -8.11 6.17 21.73
CA GLU A 179 -8.93 7.22 22.35
C GLU A 179 -8.11 8.43 22.81
N THR A 180 -6.79 8.36 22.73
CA THR A 180 -5.89 9.48 23.10
C THR A 180 -5.65 10.42 21.92
N MET A 181 -4.98 11.56 22.17
CA MET A 181 -4.51 12.46 21.11
C MET A 181 -3.30 11.91 20.33
N LEU A 182 -2.72 10.79 20.73
CA LEU A 182 -1.48 10.27 20.15
C LEU A 182 -1.60 9.95 18.64
N PRO A 183 -2.67 9.31 18.14
CA PRO A 183 -2.84 9.06 16.71
C PRO A 183 -2.88 10.35 15.88
N ASN A 184 -3.60 11.36 16.35
CA ASN A 184 -3.71 12.64 15.66
C ASN A 184 -2.37 13.40 15.64
N ILE A 185 -1.62 13.35 16.75
CA ILE A 185 -0.27 13.93 16.80
C ILE A 185 0.66 13.21 15.82
N MET A 186 0.63 11.88 15.79
CA MET A 186 1.44 11.09 14.86
C MET A 186 1.07 11.39 13.41
N ALA A 187 -0.21 11.34 13.07
CA ALA A 187 -0.71 11.71 11.75
C ALA A 187 -0.28 13.14 11.40
N GLY A 188 -0.45 14.10 12.32
CA GLY A 188 -0.04 15.49 12.14
C GLY A 188 1.44 15.62 11.81
N VAL A 189 2.31 14.92 12.53
CA VAL A 189 3.76 14.93 12.25
C VAL A 189 4.04 14.35 10.86
N PHE A 190 3.47 13.20 10.53
CA PHE A 190 3.76 12.52 9.25
C PHE A 190 3.21 13.25 8.04
N PHE A 191 2.04 13.87 8.13
CA PHE A 191 1.48 14.64 7.02
C PHE A 191 2.15 16.00 6.78
N LEU A 192 3.06 16.45 7.67
CA LEU A 192 3.94 17.59 7.38
C LEU A 192 5.06 17.22 6.37
N PHE A 193 5.50 15.97 6.31
CA PHE A 193 6.60 15.58 5.41
C PHE A 193 6.29 15.70 3.93
N PRO A 194 5.09 15.34 3.41
CA PRO A 194 4.73 15.63 2.02
C PRO A 194 4.83 17.11 1.66
N ILE A 195 4.40 17.99 2.56
CA ILE A 195 4.52 19.44 2.38
C ILE A 195 5.99 19.86 2.37
N ALA A 196 6.77 19.41 3.35
CA ALA A 196 8.20 19.69 3.44
C ALA A 196 8.98 19.18 2.21
N PHE A 197 8.66 17.98 1.72
CA PHE A 197 9.26 17.41 0.52
C PHE A 197 8.92 18.25 -0.72
N ALA A 198 7.65 18.63 -0.91
CA ALA A 198 7.25 19.47 -2.02
C ALA A 198 7.94 20.84 -2.00
N LEU A 199 8.07 21.46 -0.83
CA LEU A 199 8.83 22.70 -0.65
C LEU A 199 10.32 22.50 -0.99
N MET A 200 10.93 21.38 -0.55
CA MET A 200 12.32 21.05 -0.85
C MET A 200 12.55 20.87 -2.37
N VAL A 201 11.63 20.21 -3.07
CA VAL A 201 11.68 20.04 -4.53
C VAL A 201 11.61 21.38 -5.27
N VAL A 202 10.67 22.24 -4.88
CA VAL A 202 10.52 23.57 -5.52
C VAL A 202 11.73 24.46 -5.20
N TYR A 203 12.20 24.46 -3.96
CA TYR A 203 13.40 25.19 -3.55
C TYR A 203 14.63 24.75 -4.36
N SER A 204 14.82 23.46 -4.51
CA SER A 204 15.97 22.90 -5.26
C SER A 204 16.06 23.40 -6.71
N ARG A 205 14.91 23.70 -7.34
CA ARG A 205 14.83 24.10 -8.74
C ARG A 205 14.81 25.60 -8.97
N PHE A 206 14.20 26.34 -8.03
CA PHE A 206 13.86 27.77 -8.23
C PHE A 206 14.48 28.70 -7.19
N SER A 207 15.50 28.24 -6.42
CA SER A 207 16.14 29.05 -5.36
C SER A 207 16.63 30.42 -5.84
N GLU A 208 17.07 30.54 -7.09
CA GLU A 208 17.55 31.78 -7.70
C GLU A 208 16.44 32.62 -8.37
N ARG A 209 15.23 32.05 -8.53
CA ARG A 209 14.11 32.70 -9.22
C ARG A 209 12.97 33.00 -8.26
N LEU A 210 13.14 34.04 -7.43
CA LEU A 210 12.16 34.43 -6.39
C LEU A 210 10.74 34.66 -6.93
N ASN A 211 10.62 35.17 -8.17
CA ASN A 211 9.32 35.40 -8.83
C ASN A 211 8.52 34.10 -9.08
N VAL A 212 9.18 32.94 -9.14
CA VAL A 212 8.56 31.63 -9.29
C VAL A 212 8.50 30.91 -7.94
N LEU A 213 9.54 31.03 -7.14
CA LEU A 213 9.68 30.37 -5.85
C LEU A 213 8.57 30.75 -4.87
N ILE A 214 8.35 32.06 -4.67
CA ILE A 214 7.37 32.57 -3.69
C ILE A 214 5.93 32.17 -4.04
N PRO A 215 5.43 32.35 -5.29
CA PRO A 215 4.09 31.88 -5.64
C PRO A 215 3.95 30.36 -5.50
N SER A 216 4.95 29.58 -5.90
CA SER A 216 4.91 28.12 -5.78
C SER A 216 4.87 27.66 -4.32
N PHE A 217 5.63 28.31 -3.42
CA PHE A 217 5.57 28.05 -1.98
C PHE A 217 4.19 28.35 -1.41
N ASN A 218 3.60 29.51 -1.77
CA ASN A 218 2.26 29.85 -1.31
C ASN A 218 1.21 28.84 -1.74
N ILE A 219 1.27 28.37 -3.01
CA ILE A 219 0.36 27.34 -3.51
C ILE A 219 0.51 26.03 -2.72
N ILE A 220 1.76 25.57 -2.50
CA ILE A 220 2.03 24.35 -1.73
C ILE A 220 1.54 24.47 -0.31
N ILE A 221 1.76 25.61 0.34
CA ILE A 221 1.32 25.86 1.72
C ILE A 221 -0.21 25.90 1.79
N ILE A 222 -0.90 26.57 0.87
CA ILE A 222 -2.37 26.66 0.85
C ILE A 222 -2.98 25.27 0.63
N ILE A 223 -2.58 24.57 -0.41
CA ILE A 223 -3.09 23.23 -0.72
C ILE A 223 -2.70 22.25 0.38
N GLY A 224 -1.45 22.31 0.84
CA GLY A 224 -0.93 21.44 1.89
C GLY A 224 -1.66 21.67 3.23
N SER A 225 -1.93 22.91 3.62
CA SER A 225 -2.68 23.22 4.84
C SER A 225 -4.14 22.77 4.75
N TRP A 226 -4.76 22.89 3.59
CA TRP A 226 -6.11 22.38 3.36
C TRP A 226 -6.17 20.85 3.49
N LEU A 227 -5.30 20.11 2.78
CA LEU A 227 -5.19 18.65 2.88
C LEU A 227 -4.86 18.21 4.31
N TYR A 228 -3.94 18.91 4.98
CA TYR A 228 -3.54 18.63 6.36
C TYR A 228 -4.71 18.80 7.33
N SER A 229 -5.49 19.88 7.20
CA SER A 229 -6.65 20.09 8.07
C SER A 229 -7.75 19.04 7.86
N GLY A 230 -7.98 18.62 6.61
CA GLY A 230 -8.91 17.54 6.29
C GLY A 230 -8.48 16.20 6.86
N LEU A 231 -7.22 15.80 6.60
CA LEU A 231 -6.70 14.48 6.98
C LEU A 231 -6.50 14.33 8.50
N VAL A 232 -5.93 15.37 9.17
CA VAL A 232 -5.55 15.26 10.59
C VAL A 232 -6.68 15.63 11.54
N PHE A 233 -7.46 16.66 11.20
CA PHE A 233 -8.51 17.19 12.07
C PHE A 233 -9.93 16.92 11.58
N ASN A 234 -10.08 16.23 10.44
CA ASN A 234 -11.37 16.01 9.78
C ASN A 234 -12.13 17.33 9.53
N ALA A 235 -11.38 18.42 9.35
CA ALA A 235 -11.86 19.78 9.21
C ALA A 235 -11.69 20.26 7.77
N ASP A 236 -12.36 19.56 6.82
CA ASP A 236 -12.35 19.94 5.42
C ASP A 236 -13.57 20.82 5.09
N PRO A 237 -13.36 22.10 4.70
CA PRO A 237 -14.45 22.99 4.31
C PRO A 237 -15.21 22.55 3.04
N LEU A 238 -14.55 21.72 2.18
CA LEU A 238 -15.11 21.26 0.90
C LEU A 238 -15.74 19.86 1.02
N GLY A 239 -15.52 19.14 2.13
CA GLY A 239 -16.03 17.80 2.35
C GLY A 239 -15.43 16.73 1.41
N LEU A 240 -14.29 17.03 0.74
CA LEU A 240 -13.64 16.14 -0.22
C LEU A 240 -12.60 15.21 0.42
N VAL A 241 -12.07 15.60 1.59
CA VAL A 241 -10.98 14.91 2.27
C VAL A 241 -11.43 14.59 3.69
N GLN A 242 -12.01 13.39 3.86
CA GLN A 242 -12.40 12.87 5.16
C GLN A 242 -11.86 11.47 5.31
N ILE A 243 -11.28 11.16 6.46
CA ILE A 243 -10.79 9.81 6.83
C ILE A 243 -11.42 9.43 8.15
N ASP A 244 -11.88 8.18 8.24
CA ASP A 244 -12.34 7.65 9.53
C ASP A 244 -11.18 7.66 10.55
N PRO A 245 -11.42 8.09 11.81
CA PRO A 245 -10.38 8.14 12.83
C PRO A 245 -9.66 6.80 13.05
N ASN A 246 -10.34 5.69 12.82
CA ASN A 246 -9.77 4.34 12.93
C ASN A 246 -8.79 4.06 11.80
N GLU A 247 -9.17 4.42 10.58
CA GLU A 247 -8.31 4.29 9.40
C GLU A 247 -7.08 5.18 9.52
N LEU A 248 -7.26 6.43 9.97
CA LEU A 248 -6.17 7.36 10.21
C LEU A 248 -5.16 6.83 11.24
N ASN A 249 -5.64 6.22 12.33
CA ASN A 249 -4.77 5.64 13.34
C ASN A 249 -3.94 4.48 12.79
N ILE A 250 -4.60 3.55 12.08
CA ILE A 250 -3.91 2.42 11.43
C ILE A 250 -2.89 2.95 10.41
N PHE A 251 -3.30 3.91 9.59
CA PHE A 251 -2.44 4.55 8.60
C PHE A 251 -1.20 5.20 9.24
N ALA A 252 -1.39 6.00 10.27
CA ALA A 252 -0.30 6.66 10.99
C ALA A 252 0.66 5.66 11.64
N ALA A 253 0.11 4.59 12.24
CA ALA A 253 0.91 3.52 12.82
C ALA A 253 1.76 2.78 11.77
N VAL A 254 1.19 2.50 10.58
CA VAL A 254 1.91 1.88 9.46
C VAL A 254 3.04 2.80 8.97
N VAL A 255 2.76 4.09 8.79
CA VAL A 255 3.77 5.07 8.37
C VAL A 255 4.89 5.15 9.39
N PHE A 256 4.57 5.21 10.69
CA PHE A 256 5.55 5.24 11.77
C PHE A 256 6.45 4.00 11.77
N ALA A 257 5.87 2.81 11.67
CA ALA A 257 6.63 1.56 11.68
C ALA A 257 7.50 1.37 10.41
N SER A 258 7.05 1.90 9.26
CA SER A 258 7.70 1.70 7.97
C SER A 258 8.77 2.75 7.65
N SER A 259 8.58 4.00 8.07
CA SER A 259 9.47 5.13 7.72
C SER A 259 10.94 4.95 8.12
N PRO A 260 11.30 4.38 9.29
CA PRO A 260 12.71 4.19 9.67
C PRO A 260 13.48 3.25 8.74
N GLY A 261 12.80 2.23 8.21
CA GLY A 261 13.40 1.33 7.23
C GLY A 261 13.70 2.03 5.91
N VAL A 262 12.77 2.87 5.42
CA VAL A 262 12.98 3.68 4.21
C VAL A 262 14.10 4.71 4.44
N PHE A 263 14.08 5.40 5.57
CA PHE A 263 15.16 6.33 5.96
C PHE A 263 16.54 5.67 5.85
N ARG A 264 16.73 4.48 6.44
CA ARG A 264 18.01 3.75 6.39
C ARG A 264 18.42 3.40 4.96
N LEU A 265 17.47 2.95 4.14
CA LEU A 265 17.73 2.63 2.74
C LEU A 265 18.17 3.88 1.96
N VAL A 266 17.39 4.97 2.03
CA VAL A 266 17.67 6.22 1.31
C VAL A 266 18.99 6.83 1.78
N ARG A 267 19.23 6.85 3.11
CA ARG A 267 20.50 7.31 3.66
C ARG A 267 21.69 6.53 3.12
N GLY A 268 21.60 5.20 3.10
CA GLY A 268 22.66 4.33 2.59
C GLY A 268 22.94 4.57 1.09
N LEU A 269 21.89 4.61 0.28
CA LEU A 269 22.00 4.93 -1.15
C LEU A 269 22.59 6.33 -1.38
N THR A 270 22.18 7.32 -0.59
CA THR A 270 22.73 8.68 -0.69
C THR A 270 24.21 8.71 -0.39
N MET A 271 24.66 7.98 0.63
CA MET A 271 26.09 7.90 1.01
C MET A 271 26.94 7.23 -0.08
N ASP A 272 26.42 6.22 -0.76
CA ASP A 272 27.11 5.58 -1.89
C ASP A 272 27.14 6.50 -3.12
N ILE A 273 25.97 7.00 -3.53
CA ILE A 273 25.82 7.76 -4.77
C ILE A 273 26.54 9.10 -4.71
N LYS A 274 26.59 9.78 -3.56
CA LYS A 274 27.26 11.09 -3.43
C LYS A 274 28.76 11.05 -3.75
N THR A 275 29.38 9.88 -3.76
CA THR A 275 30.82 9.71 -4.07
C THR A 275 31.07 9.49 -5.57
N ARG A 276 30.06 9.46 -6.41
CA ARG A 276 30.17 9.21 -7.85
C ARG A 276 30.63 10.45 -8.63
N ASP A 277 31.37 10.23 -9.73
CA ASP A 277 31.98 11.30 -10.52
C ASP A 277 30.99 12.33 -11.06
N TYR A 278 29.78 11.91 -11.44
CA TYR A 278 28.76 12.84 -11.95
C TYR A 278 28.22 13.77 -10.86
N VAL A 279 28.23 13.34 -9.59
CA VAL A 279 27.90 14.21 -8.44
C VAL A 279 29.02 15.22 -8.20
N ALA A 280 30.28 14.79 -8.29
CA ALA A 280 31.43 15.69 -8.22
C ALA A 280 31.41 16.73 -9.36
N ALA A 281 31.03 16.31 -10.58
CA ALA A 281 30.84 17.21 -11.71
C ALA A 281 29.71 18.24 -11.48
N ALA A 282 28.58 17.82 -10.85
CA ALA A 282 27.52 18.75 -10.48
C ALA A 282 27.97 19.78 -9.44
N MET A 283 28.76 19.38 -8.45
CA MET A 283 29.37 20.29 -7.47
C MET A 283 30.32 21.30 -8.16
N THR A 284 31.10 20.85 -9.13
CA THR A 284 32.02 21.73 -9.90
C THR A 284 31.24 22.73 -10.76
N ARG A 285 30.03 22.41 -11.22
CA ARG A 285 29.15 23.36 -11.90
C ARG A 285 28.53 24.40 -10.96
N GLY A 286 28.74 24.28 -9.65
CA GLY A 286 28.19 25.19 -8.64
C GLY A 286 26.75 24.88 -8.22
N GLU A 287 26.25 23.67 -8.54
CA GLU A 287 24.91 23.28 -8.17
C GLU A 287 24.76 23.19 -6.63
N GLY A 288 23.62 23.68 -6.12
CA GLY A 288 23.35 23.68 -4.68
C GLY A 288 23.07 22.27 -4.12
N PRO A 289 23.26 22.07 -2.80
CA PRO A 289 23.11 20.75 -2.17
C PRO A 289 21.73 20.12 -2.40
N PHE A 290 20.67 20.90 -2.29
CA PHE A 290 19.30 20.41 -2.49
C PHE A 290 19.05 20.03 -3.96
N PHE A 291 19.63 20.75 -4.92
CA PHE A 291 19.58 20.37 -6.33
C PHE A 291 20.26 19.01 -6.54
N ILE A 292 21.45 18.85 -6.01
CA ILE A 292 22.22 17.59 -6.14
C ILE A 292 21.44 16.42 -5.52
N MET A 293 20.87 16.57 -4.32
CA MET A 293 20.09 15.52 -3.67
C MET A 293 18.87 15.10 -4.48
N ILE A 294 18.11 16.07 -5.02
CA ILE A 294 16.83 15.80 -5.70
C ILE A 294 17.03 15.39 -7.16
N TRP A 295 17.96 16.01 -7.87
CA TRP A 295 18.07 15.87 -9.34
C TRP A 295 19.23 14.99 -9.79
N GLU A 296 20.24 14.78 -8.94
CA GLU A 296 21.37 13.90 -9.26
C GLU A 296 21.33 12.59 -8.45
N ILE A 297 21.07 12.64 -7.15
CA ILE A 297 21.12 11.44 -6.28
C ILE A 297 19.82 10.64 -6.36
N LEU A 298 18.67 11.27 -6.12
CA LEU A 298 17.38 10.56 -6.02
C LEU A 298 17.00 9.81 -7.30
N PRO A 299 17.14 10.38 -8.53
CA PRO A 299 16.83 9.64 -9.75
C PRO A 299 17.75 8.43 -9.98
N ASN A 300 19.00 8.49 -9.52
CA ASN A 300 19.94 7.38 -9.63
C ASN A 300 19.71 6.29 -8.55
N ALA A 301 18.98 6.62 -7.47
CA ALA A 301 18.53 5.67 -6.46
C ALA A 301 17.22 4.94 -6.84
N ARG A 302 16.56 5.29 -7.96
CA ARG A 302 15.22 4.81 -8.31
C ARG A 302 15.09 3.28 -8.38
N GLY A 303 16.10 2.58 -8.94
CA GLY A 303 16.04 1.12 -9.08
C GLY A 303 15.83 0.41 -7.74
N PRO A 304 16.78 0.54 -6.79
CA PRO A 304 16.62 -0.02 -5.45
C PRO A 304 15.36 0.45 -4.71
N LEU A 305 14.93 1.71 -4.89
CA LEU A 305 13.73 2.25 -4.24
C LEU A 305 12.45 1.61 -4.77
N ILE A 306 12.34 1.38 -6.09
CA ILE A 306 11.17 0.72 -6.69
C ILE A 306 11.07 -0.73 -6.21
N VAL A 307 12.18 -1.46 -6.20
CA VAL A 307 12.22 -2.85 -5.71
C VAL A 307 11.79 -2.91 -4.23
N ASP A 308 12.37 -2.06 -3.37
CA ASP A 308 12.00 -2.01 -1.95
C ASP A 308 10.52 -1.63 -1.77
N SER A 309 9.97 -0.75 -2.63
CA SER A 309 8.56 -0.35 -2.52
C SER A 309 7.60 -1.53 -2.71
N CYS A 310 7.85 -2.40 -3.68
CA CYS A 310 7.04 -3.61 -3.89
C CYS A 310 7.07 -4.52 -2.65
N LEU A 311 8.26 -4.79 -2.12
CA LEU A 311 8.42 -5.60 -0.91
C LEU A 311 7.73 -4.95 0.29
N ARG A 312 7.82 -3.64 0.43
CA ARG A 312 7.26 -2.89 1.55
C ARG A 312 5.74 -2.89 1.54
N VAL A 313 5.11 -2.74 0.38
CA VAL A 313 3.64 -2.91 0.26
C VAL A 313 3.24 -4.31 0.71
N GLY A 314 4.01 -5.35 0.34
CA GLY A 314 3.78 -6.72 0.82
C GLY A 314 3.88 -6.84 2.34
N TYR A 315 4.92 -6.28 2.96
CA TYR A 315 5.06 -6.27 4.43
C TYR A 315 3.93 -5.51 5.12
N VAL A 316 3.52 -4.36 4.60
CA VAL A 316 2.39 -3.60 5.14
C VAL A 316 1.09 -4.39 5.01
N THR A 317 0.88 -5.07 3.90
CA THR A 317 -0.28 -5.96 3.72
C THR A 317 -0.32 -7.06 4.78
N ILE A 318 0.82 -7.70 5.08
CA ILE A 318 0.92 -8.70 6.15
C ILE A 318 0.60 -8.06 7.52
N LEU A 319 1.12 -6.86 7.80
CA LEU A 319 0.84 -6.15 9.05
C LEU A 319 -0.65 -5.85 9.20
N LEU A 320 -1.30 -5.32 8.16
CA LEU A 320 -2.74 -5.07 8.15
C LEU A 320 -3.54 -6.36 8.36
N GLY A 321 -3.18 -7.43 7.64
CA GLY A 321 -3.78 -8.75 7.84
C GLY A 321 -3.61 -9.28 9.26
N THR A 322 -2.45 -9.07 9.87
CA THR A 322 -2.17 -9.48 11.26
C THR A 322 -3.02 -8.68 12.26
N LEU A 323 -3.19 -7.36 12.06
CA LEU A 323 -4.08 -6.56 12.90
C LEU A 323 -5.53 -7.04 12.83
N GLY A 324 -6.05 -7.21 11.61
CA GLY A 324 -7.40 -7.75 11.40
C GLY A 324 -7.56 -9.10 12.07
N PHE A 325 -6.55 -9.98 11.96
CA PHE A 325 -6.52 -11.29 12.63
C PHE A 325 -6.57 -11.19 14.16
N PHE A 326 -5.99 -10.18 14.78
CA PHE A 326 -6.07 -9.93 16.21
C PHE A 326 -7.34 -9.17 16.63
N GLY A 327 -8.22 -8.81 15.69
CA GLY A 327 -9.44 -8.06 15.97
C GLY A 327 -9.21 -6.55 16.15
N LEU A 328 -8.07 -6.05 15.73
CA LEU A 328 -7.69 -4.64 15.70
C LEU A 328 -7.78 -4.05 14.27
N GLY A 329 -8.58 -4.66 13.40
CA GLY A 329 -8.87 -4.14 12.07
C GLY A 329 -9.61 -2.82 12.09
N MET A 330 -9.98 -2.33 10.91
CA MET A 330 -10.61 -1.00 10.73
C MET A 330 -11.94 -0.92 11.44
N GLU A 331 -12.83 -1.85 11.15
CA GLU A 331 -14.13 -2.01 11.80
C GLU A 331 -14.37 -3.49 12.13
N PRO A 332 -15.18 -3.80 13.18
CA PRO A 332 -15.42 -5.18 13.58
C PRO A 332 -15.99 -6.08 12.49
N GLU A 333 -16.71 -5.51 11.52
CA GLU A 333 -17.35 -6.23 10.41
C GLU A 333 -16.71 -5.99 9.05
N SER A 334 -15.60 -5.26 9.02
CA SER A 334 -14.86 -4.95 7.79
C SER A 334 -14.59 -6.22 6.95
N PRO A 335 -14.72 -6.15 5.62
CA PRO A 335 -14.40 -7.25 4.73
C PRO A 335 -12.89 -7.42 4.51
N ASP A 336 -12.02 -6.73 5.28
CA ASP A 336 -10.57 -6.92 5.15
C ASP A 336 -10.17 -8.38 5.40
N TRP A 337 -9.14 -8.84 4.68
CA TRP A 337 -8.76 -10.26 4.69
C TRP A 337 -8.35 -10.76 6.07
N GLY A 338 -7.71 -9.94 6.91
CA GLY A 338 -7.31 -10.30 8.27
C GLY A 338 -8.52 -10.52 9.19
N SER A 339 -9.48 -9.61 9.17
CA SER A 339 -10.73 -9.70 9.92
C SER A 339 -11.57 -10.89 9.47
N MET A 340 -11.63 -11.18 8.16
CA MET A 340 -12.29 -12.37 7.62
C MET A 340 -11.68 -13.67 8.19
N ILE A 341 -10.35 -13.76 8.22
CA ILE A 341 -9.64 -14.92 8.79
C ILE A 341 -9.94 -15.04 10.29
N ASN A 342 -9.91 -13.94 11.04
CA ASN A 342 -10.22 -13.93 12.47
C ASN A 342 -11.63 -14.46 12.74
N GLN A 343 -12.63 -13.98 12.02
CA GLN A 343 -14.05 -14.34 12.20
C GLN A 343 -14.33 -15.81 11.88
N THR A 344 -13.52 -16.41 11.01
CA THR A 344 -13.75 -17.77 10.50
C THR A 344 -12.77 -18.81 11.05
N ARG A 345 -11.65 -18.43 11.67
CA ARG A 345 -10.57 -19.32 12.13
C ARG A 345 -11.00 -20.44 13.07
N SER A 346 -11.98 -20.18 13.94
CA SER A 346 -12.49 -21.19 14.89
C SER A 346 -13.19 -22.36 14.20
N TYR A 347 -13.62 -22.17 12.96
CA TYR A 347 -14.33 -23.17 12.17
C TYR A 347 -13.45 -23.93 11.18
N ILE A 348 -12.13 -23.66 11.15
CA ILE A 348 -11.21 -24.30 10.19
C ILE A 348 -11.24 -25.83 10.21
N ARG A 349 -11.48 -26.42 11.40
CA ARG A 349 -11.56 -27.89 11.56
C ARG A 349 -12.90 -28.47 11.08
N LEU A 350 -13.96 -27.68 11.06
CA LEU A 350 -15.31 -28.12 10.70
C LEU A 350 -15.63 -27.82 9.24
N VAL A 351 -15.29 -26.62 8.78
CA VAL A 351 -15.60 -26.13 7.44
C VAL A 351 -14.39 -25.33 6.92
N PRO A 352 -13.31 -25.98 6.47
CA PRO A 352 -12.10 -25.27 6.03
C PRO A 352 -12.34 -24.31 4.86
N THR A 353 -13.36 -24.55 4.04
CA THR A 353 -13.68 -23.73 2.87
C THR A 353 -14.02 -22.28 3.20
N ILE A 354 -14.44 -21.97 4.43
CA ILE A 354 -14.79 -20.60 4.82
C ILE A 354 -13.58 -19.71 5.15
N VAL A 355 -12.43 -20.33 5.49
CA VAL A 355 -11.18 -19.59 5.80
C VAL A 355 -10.32 -19.40 4.57
N LEU A 356 -10.37 -20.34 3.61
CA LEU A 356 -9.48 -20.38 2.45
C LEU A 356 -9.53 -19.12 1.57
N PRO A 357 -10.69 -18.52 1.21
CA PRO A 357 -10.73 -17.40 0.28
C PRO A 357 -9.88 -16.22 0.75
N ALA A 358 -10.07 -15.75 1.97
CA ALA A 358 -9.32 -14.63 2.53
C ALA A 358 -7.82 -14.96 2.71
N THR A 359 -7.52 -16.20 3.13
CA THR A 359 -6.12 -16.64 3.30
C THR A 359 -5.38 -16.70 1.97
N LEU A 360 -6.01 -17.27 0.92
CA LEU A 360 -5.40 -17.34 -0.41
C LEU A 360 -5.30 -15.97 -1.06
N ALA A 361 -6.26 -15.07 -0.84
CA ALA A 361 -6.21 -13.69 -1.30
C ALA A 361 -4.97 -12.98 -0.73
N LEU A 362 -4.82 -12.97 0.59
CA LEU A 362 -3.68 -12.35 1.27
C LEU A 362 -2.35 -12.97 0.80
N ALA A 363 -2.26 -14.31 0.80
CA ALA A 363 -1.04 -15.01 0.43
C ALA A 363 -0.66 -14.77 -1.03
N SER A 364 -1.62 -14.83 -1.97
CA SER A 364 -1.36 -14.62 -3.39
C SER A 364 -0.93 -13.18 -3.69
N PHE A 365 -1.56 -12.17 -3.07
CA PHE A 365 -1.18 -10.77 -3.28
C PHE A 365 0.25 -10.50 -2.80
N VAL A 366 0.59 -10.97 -1.59
CA VAL A 366 1.96 -10.83 -1.05
C VAL A 366 2.98 -11.59 -1.91
N LEU A 367 2.65 -12.81 -2.34
CA LEU A 367 3.49 -13.58 -3.26
C LEU A 367 3.69 -12.83 -4.59
N GLY A 368 2.62 -12.28 -5.16
CA GLY A 368 2.69 -11.48 -6.39
C GLY A 368 3.64 -10.28 -6.27
N LEU A 369 3.57 -9.55 -5.16
CA LEU A 369 4.48 -8.43 -4.90
C LEU A 369 5.94 -8.86 -4.74
N ASN A 370 6.21 -9.98 -4.07
CA ASN A 370 7.56 -10.51 -3.92
C ASN A 370 8.13 -10.96 -5.28
N LEU A 371 7.36 -11.70 -6.07
CA LEU A 371 7.78 -12.12 -7.41
C LEU A 371 8.02 -10.93 -8.34
N LEU A 372 7.17 -9.90 -8.24
CA LEU A 372 7.35 -8.65 -9.00
C LEU A 372 8.65 -7.95 -8.58
N ALA A 373 8.92 -7.85 -7.29
CA ALA A 373 10.14 -7.26 -6.76
C ALA A 373 11.39 -8.01 -7.22
N ASP A 374 11.37 -9.34 -7.24
CA ASP A 374 12.48 -10.16 -7.69
C ASP A 374 12.74 -9.99 -9.20
N GLY A 375 11.67 -9.92 -10.02
CA GLY A 375 11.79 -9.62 -11.44
C GLY A 375 12.36 -8.22 -11.72
N LEU A 376 11.94 -7.22 -10.95
CA LEU A 376 12.47 -5.84 -11.05
C LEU A 376 13.93 -5.75 -10.59
N ARG A 377 14.31 -6.50 -9.56
CA ARG A 377 15.70 -6.57 -9.06
C ARG A 377 16.63 -7.19 -10.10
N GLU A 378 16.22 -8.30 -10.71
CA GLU A 378 17.01 -8.97 -11.76
C GLU A 378 17.31 -8.04 -12.92
N GLU A 379 16.33 -7.24 -13.35
CA GLU A 379 16.50 -6.30 -14.46
C GLU A 379 17.28 -5.05 -14.04
N SER A 380 17.05 -4.52 -12.84
CA SER A 380 17.80 -3.37 -12.31
C SER A 380 19.28 -3.65 -12.09
N ALA A 381 19.70 -4.91 -12.04
CA ALA A 381 21.11 -5.31 -11.91
C ALA A 381 21.81 -5.41 -13.26
N LYS A 382 21.09 -5.35 -14.40
CA LYS A 382 21.65 -5.41 -15.76
C LYS A 382 21.98 -4.01 -16.32
N ASP A 383 21.39 -2.94 -15.75
CA ASP A 383 21.66 -1.53 -16.06
C ASP A 383 22.84 -1.00 -15.21
#